data_e2cdc9feb281baa0d8ebb6d65557f25f
#
_entry.id   e2cdc9feb281baa0d8ebb6d65557f25f
#
_cell.length_a   1.000
_cell.length_b   1.000
_cell.length_c   1.000
_cell.angle_alpha   90.00
_cell.angle_beta   90.00
_cell.angle_gamma   90.00
#
_symmetry.space_group_name_H-M   'P 1'
#
loop_
_entity.id
_entity.type
_entity.pdbx_description
1 polymer ?
#
loop_
_entity_poly.entity_id
_entity_poly.type
_entity_poly.pdbx_seq_one_letter_code
_entity_poly.pdbx_strand_id
1 'polypeptide(L)'
;MIMFYLCLASEVSLCVEAKYIEPDVKEARFDTGGVNLLKVDRDKLASSVAAYVVKSIKEGADAAAMETARRLLGFALHLNPRNRDAVIANFQFKKGLPRKKIEPEYSPVTLAEVLQSRATFLIKNGGDLNVVLAGYMLSVAVQVDSTNETAIYELEMYRKDNGEVDWSSLLGSDPKKKGSK
;
A
#
# COMPACT_ATOMS: atom_id res chain seq x y z
N MET A 1 0.53 60.95 18.63
CA MET A 1 1.37 59.73 18.70
C MET A 1 0.41 58.52 18.85
N ILE A 2 0.01 57.96 17.74
CA ILE A 2 -1.00 56.87 17.70
C ILE A 2 -0.24 55.56 17.56
N MET A 3 -0.31 54.72 18.61
CA MET A 3 0.29 53.41 18.65
C MET A 3 -0.62 52.41 17.97
N PHE A 4 -0.23 51.87 16.79
CA PHE A 4 -0.88 50.79 16.15
C PHE A 4 -0.44 49.46 16.82
N TYR A 5 -1.37 48.80 17.53
CA TYR A 5 -1.19 47.42 17.97
C TYR A 5 -1.48 46.48 16.79
N LEU A 6 -0.42 45.88 16.25
CA LEU A 6 -0.53 44.80 15.28
C LEU A 6 -0.88 43.52 16.04
N CYS A 7 -2.15 43.10 15.98
CA CYS A 7 -2.56 41.78 16.48
C CYS A 7 -2.11 40.73 15.49
N LEU A 8 -1.00 40.00 15.80
CA LEU A 8 -0.59 38.79 15.11
C LEU A 8 -1.56 37.68 15.51
N ALA A 9 -2.56 37.42 14.68
CA ALA A 9 -3.37 36.22 14.78
C ALA A 9 -2.51 35.04 14.34
N SER A 10 -2.04 34.25 15.31
CA SER A 10 -1.42 32.95 15.07
C SER A 10 -2.52 32.00 14.59
N GLU A 11 -2.57 31.72 13.31
CA GLU A 11 -3.41 30.62 12.78
C GLU A 11 -2.82 29.30 13.30
N VAL A 12 -3.41 28.78 14.36
CA VAL A 12 -3.19 27.41 14.79
C VAL A 12 -3.87 26.52 13.77
N SER A 13 -3.08 26.07 12.77
CA SER A 13 -3.52 25.02 11.86
C SER A 13 -3.75 23.75 12.68
N LEU A 14 -5.03 23.47 13.00
CA LEU A 14 -5.45 22.20 13.57
C LEU A 14 -5.13 21.12 12.53
N CYS A 15 -3.98 20.45 12.71
CA CYS A 15 -3.63 19.27 11.96
C CYS A 15 -4.63 18.17 12.37
N VAL A 16 -5.70 18.01 11.62
CA VAL A 16 -6.67 16.92 11.83
C VAL A 16 -5.95 15.63 11.47
N GLU A 17 -5.59 14.86 12.49
CA GLU A 17 -4.97 13.56 12.31
C GLU A 17 -5.88 12.66 11.45
N ALA A 18 -5.35 12.19 10.32
CA ALA A 18 -6.12 11.42 9.37
C ALA A 18 -6.37 10.01 9.92
N LYS A 19 -7.64 9.63 9.99
CA LYS A 19 -8.05 8.31 10.48
C LYS A 19 -7.72 7.22 9.44
N TYR A 20 -6.99 6.19 9.87
CA TYR A 20 -6.77 4.99 9.08
C TYR A 20 -8.07 4.20 8.88
N ILE A 21 -8.32 3.78 7.64
CA ILE A 21 -9.45 2.94 7.26
C ILE A 21 -8.93 1.53 6.97
N GLU A 22 -9.40 0.55 7.72
CA GLU A 22 -8.99 -0.84 7.55
C GLU A 22 -9.37 -1.38 6.16
N PRO A 23 -8.47 -2.09 5.45
CA PRO A 23 -8.81 -2.76 4.20
C PRO A 23 -9.77 -3.93 4.45
N ASP A 24 -10.73 -4.12 3.54
CA ASP A 24 -11.60 -5.30 3.55
C ASP A 24 -10.93 -6.46 2.82
N VAL A 25 -10.33 -7.38 3.56
CA VAL A 25 -9.57 -8.54 3.04
C VAL A 25 -10.35 -9.86 3.11
N LYS A 26 -11.67 -9.82 3.10
CA LYS A 26 -12.51 -11.01 3.29
C LYS A 26 -12.37 -12.05 2.16
N GLU A 27 -12.06 -11.60 0.95
CA GLU A 27 -11.88 -12.47 -0.21
C GLU A 27 -10.60 -12.11 -0.96
N ALA A 28 -9.71 -13.09 -1.18
CA ALA A 28 -8.58 -12.92 -2.09
C ALA A 28 -9.12 -12.86 -3.53
N ARG A 29 -8.87 -11.74 -4.23
CA ARG A 29 -9.35 -11.53 -5.60
C ARG A 29 -8.39 -12.02 -6.68
N PHE A 30 -7.32 -12.68 -6.29
CA PHE A 30 -6.39 -13.31 -7.21
C PHE A 30 -6.05 -14.71 -6.72
N ASP A 31 -5.96 -15.64 -7.67
CA ASP A 31 -5.51 -17.00 -7.38
C ASP A 31 -4.01 -17.03 -7.13
N THR A 32 -3.65 -17.14 -5.86
CA THR A 32 -2.24 -17.30 -5.46
C THR A 32 -1.66 -18.67 -5.83
N GLY A 33 -2.49 -19.64 -6.21
CA GLY A 33 -2.06 -20.96 -6.67
C GLY A 33 -1.50 -20.97 -8.09
N GLY A 34 -2.10 -20.16 -8.98
CA GLY A 34 -1.66 -20.03 -10.39
C GLY A 34 -0.34 -19.26 -10.58
N VAL A 35 0.11 -18.55 -9.56
CA VAL A 35 1.26 -17.62 -9.64
C VAL A 35 2.60 -18.28 -9.34
N ASN A 36 2.65 -19.58 -9.03
CA ASN A 36 3.87 -20.25 -8.55
C ASN A 36 4.59 -19.53 -7.37
N LEU A 37 3.87 -18.64 -6.66
CA LEU A 37 4.36 -18.06 -5.42
C LEU A 37 4.17 -19.07 -4.30
N LEU A 38 5.26 -19.70 -3.88
CA LEU A 38 5.25 -20.56 -2.70
C LEU A 38 4.72 -19.78 -1.49
N LYS A 39 4.06 -20.48 -0.57
CA LYS A 39 3.55 -19.86 0.66
C LYS A 39 4.63 -19.07 1.40
N VAL A 40 5.86 -19.60 1.42
CA VAL A 40 7.02 -18.93 2.05
C VAL A 40 7.35 -17.61 1.36
N ASP A 41 7.33 -17.55 0.03
CA ASP A 41 7.63 -16.34 -0.73
C ASP A 41 6.55 -15.27 -0.48
N ARG A 42 5.28 -15.67 -0.45
CA ARG A 42 4.17 -14.77 -0.13
C ARG A 42 4.28 -14.20 1.29
N ASP A 43 4.72 -15.03 2.23
CA ASP A 43 4.92 -14.60 3.61
C ASP A 43 6.04 -13.57 3.73
N LYS A 44 7.18 -13.82 3.07
CA LYS A 44 8.31 -12.88 3.01
C LYS A 44 7.96 -11.55 2.35
N LEU A 45 7.23 -11.59 1.24
CA LEU A 45 6.75 -10.38 0.58
C LEU A 45 5.80 -9.59 1.49
N ALA A 46 4.82 -10.27 2.11
CA ALA A 46 3.88 -9.63 3.01
C ALA A 46 4.55 -8.98 4.23
N SER A 47 5.51 -9.66 4.87
CA SER A 47 6.29 -9.11 5.98
C SER A 47 7.13 -7.91 5.54
N SER A 48 7.77 -7.96 4.36
CA SER A 48 8.60 -6.87 3.86
C SER A 48 7.77 -5.64 3.50
N VAL A 49 6.59 -5.83 2.91
CA VAL A 49 5.65 -4.71 2.66
C VAL A 49 5.17 -4.10 3.98
N ALA A 50 4.81 -4.91 4.97
CA ALA A 50 4.40 -4.42 6.30
C ALA A 50 5.53 -3.64 6.98
N ALA A 51 6.78 -4.15 6.90
CA ALA A 51 7.96 -3.47 7.43
C ALA A 51 8.19 -2.10 6.76
N TYR A 52 8.04 -2.04 5.43
CA TYR A 52 8.13 -0.79 4.69
C TYR A 52 7.08 0.24 5.18
N VAL A 53 5.82 -0.18 5.32
CA VAL A 53 4.74 0.69 5.79
C VAL A 53 5.03 1.24 7.20
N VAL A 54 5.40 0.36 8.13
CA VAL A 54 5.71 0.75 9.52
C VAL A 54 6.88 1.72 9.59
N LYS A 55 7.87 1.60 8.70
CA LYS A 55 9.05 2.47 8.66
C LYS A 55 8.76 3.82 7.98
N SER A 56 7.99 3.82 6.88
CA SER A 56 7.79 4.99 6.01
C SER A 56 6.66 5.90 6.45
N ILE A 57 5.59 5.37 7.01
CA ILE A 57 4.43 6.15 7.45
C ILE A 57 4.61 6.57 8.92
N LYS A 58 4.81 7.85 9.18
CA LYS A 58 5.03 8.40 10.52
C LYS A 58 3.71 8.55 11.30
N GLU A 59 3.81 8.73 12.63
CA GLU A 59 2.66 9.14 13.45
C GLU A 59 2.21 10.54 13.03
N GLY A 60 0.90 10.79 13.07
CA GLY A 60 0.32 12.05 12.60
C GLY A 60 0.36 12.25 11.08
N ALA A 61 0.59 11.18 10.31
CA ALA A 61 0.61 11.25 8.86
C ALA A 61 -0.75 11.71 8.27
N ASP A 62 -0.70 12.35 7.12
CA ASP A 62 -1.87 12.87 6.41
C ASP A 62 -2.76 11.76 5.80
N ALA A 63 -3.89 12.17 5.21
CA ALA A 63 -4.85 11.24 4.62
C ALA A 63 -4.26 10.46 3.42
N ALA A 64 -3.35 11.05 2.66
CA ALA A 64 -2.72 10.41 1.51
C ALA A 64 -1.78 9.29 1.98
N ALA A 65 -0.98 9.55 3.03
CA ALA A 65 -0.11 8.55 3.63
C ALA A 65 -0.92 7.41 4.30
N MET A 66 -2.06 7.73 4.96
CA MET A 66 -2.94 6.70 5.52
C MET A 66 -3.60 5.84 4.44
N GLU A 67 -3.97 6.42 3.30
CA GLU A 67 -4.47 5.63 2.15
C GLU A 67 -3.36 4.78 1.54
N THR A 68 -2.13 5.28 1.46
CA THR A 68 -0.96 4.49 1.05
C THR A 68 -0.75 3.31 2.00
N ALA A 69 -0.78 3.53 3.32
CA ALA A 69 -0.69 2.45 4.30
C ALA A 69 -1.80 1.40 4.09
N ARG A 70 -3.03 1.86 3.84
CA ARG A 70 -4.19 0.98 3.58
C ARG A 70 -3.97 0.10 2.36
N ARG A 71 -3.48 0.67 1.25
CA ARG A 71 -3.20 -0.07 0.01
C ARG A 71 -2.12 -1.12 0.21
N LEU A 72 -1.00 -0.72 0.80
CA LEU A 72 0.13 -1.61 1.01
C LEU A 72 -0.19 -2.74 2.01
N LEU A 73 -0.82 -2.42 3.15
CA LEU A 73 -1.22 -3.44 4.13
C LEU A 73 -2.34 -4.34 3.58
N GLY A 74 -3.28 -3.79 2.82
CA GLY A 74 -4.28 -4.58 2.12
C GLY A 74 -3.67 -5.56 1.15
N PHE A 75 -2.71 -5.14 0.34
CA PHE A 75 -1.95 -6.01 -0.56
C PHE A 75 -1.19 -7.10 0.22
N ALA A 76 -0.48 -6.75 1.29
CA ALA A 76 0.23 -7.72 2.14
C ALA A 76 -0.70 -8.78 2.73
N LEU A 77 -1.88 -8.36 3.22
CA LEU A 77 -2.89 -9.26 3.79
C LEU A 77 -3.56 -10.15 2.72
N HIS A 78 -3.70 -9.67 1.48
CA HIS A 78 -4.18 -10.53 0.37
C HIS A 78 -3.12 -11.53 -0.07
N LEU A 79 -1.82 -11.20 -0.03
CA LEU A 79 -0.75 -12.17 -0.27
C LEU A 79 -0.74 -13.29 0.79
N ASN A 80 -0.86 -12.94 2.07
CA ASN A 80 -0.99 -13.88 3.17
C ASN A 80 -1.85 -13.29 4.30
N PRO A 81 -3.15 -13.65 4.38
CA PRO A 81 -4.07 -13.14 5.41
C PRO A 81 -3.66 -13.48 6.84
N ARG A 82 -2.77 -14.45 7.02
CA ARG A 82 -2.26 -14.89 8.32
C ARG A 82 -0.83 -14.41 8.59
N ASN A 83 -0.27 -13.55 7.73
CA ASN A 83 1.05 -12.98 7.97
C ASN A 83 1.01 -12.15 9.27
N ARG A 84 1.83 -12.55 10.24
CA ARG A 84 1.84 -11.97 11.58
C ARG A 84 2.14 -10.47 11.57
N ASP A 85 3.12 -10.07 10.76
CA ASP A 85 3.60 -8.69 10.74
C ASP A 85 2.58 -7.76 10.09
N ALA A 86 1.97 -8.19 8.98
CA ALA A 86 0.91 -7.44 8.31
C ALA A 86 -0.35 -7.29 9.18
N VAL A 87 -0.77 -8.37 9.89
CA VAL A 87 -1.92 -8.33 10.82
C VAL A 87 -1.65 -7.39 11.98
N ILE A 88 -0.47 -7.46 12.61
CA ILE A 88 -0.10 -6.58 13.73
C ILE A 88 -0.02 -5.13 13.26
N ALA A 89 0.65 -4.84 12.15
CA ALA A 89 0.75 -3.50 11.59
C ALA A 89 -0.65 -2.91 11.30
N ASN A 90 -1.51 -3.67 10.59
CA ASN A 90 -2.88 -3.25 10.30
C ASN A 90 -3.68 -2.91 11.58
N PHE A 91 -3.58 -3.75 12.61
CA PHE A 91 -4.23 -3.50 13.90
C PHE A 91 -3.69 -2.24 14.59
N GLN A 92 -2.37 -2.01 14.57
CA GLN A 92 -1.76 -0.83 15.17
C GLN A 92 -2.20 0.45 14.45
N PHE A 93 -2.22 0.47 13.12
CA PHE A 93 -2.76 1.59 12.35
C PHE A 93 -4.24 1.86 12.66
N LYS A 94 -5.07 0.81 12.70
CA LYS A 94 -6.50 0.91 13.03
C LYS A 94 -6.77 1.51 14.41
N LYS A 95 -5.92 1.21 15.37
CA LYS A 95 -6.07 1.64 16.79
C LYS A 95 -5.27 2.91 17.12
N GLY A 96 -4.49 3.46 16.18
CA GLY A 96 -3.61 4.58 16.49
C GLY A 96 -2.54 4.23 17.54
N LEU A 97 -2.09 2.97 17.57
CA LEU A 97 -1.10 2.51 18.53
C LEU A 97 0.33 2.70 18.00
N PRO A 98 1.33 2.87 18.89
CA PRO A 98 2.74 2.87 18.49
C PRO A 98 3.08 1.62 17.68
N ARG A 99 3.82 1.81 16.60
CA ARG A 99 4.12 0.74 15.65
C ARG A 99 5.40 0.03 16.03
N LYS A 100 5.30 -1.29 16.16
CA LYS A 100 6.46 -2.14 16.43
C LYS A 100 7.32 -2.23 15.19
N LYS A 101 8.63 -1.98 15.33
CA LYS A 101 9.60 -2.21 14.26
C LYS A 101 9.53 -3.66 13.78
N ILE A 102 9.49 -3.83 12.47
CA ILE A 102 9.53 -5.12 11.78
C ILE A 102 10.86 -5.17 11.02
N GLU A 103 11.59 -6.27 11.15
CA GLU A 103 12.79 -6.51 10.35
C GLU A 103 12.36 -7.16 9.02
N PRO A 104 12.61 -6.49 7.87
CA PRO A 104 12.19 -6.99 6.58
C PRO A 104 13.11 -8.11 6.08
N GLU A 105 12.55 -9.09 5.37
CA GLU A 105 13.31 -10.10 4.62
C GLU A 105 14.00 -9.52 3.38
N TYR A 106 13.42 -8.47 2.78
CA TYR A 106 13.95 -7.77 1.62
C TYR A 106 14.17 -6.29 1.95
N SER A 107 15.29 -5.73 1.47
CA SER A 107 15.45 -4.29 1.43
C SER A 107 14.38 -3.66 0.52
N PRO A 108 14.05 -2.35 0.66
CA PRO A 108 13.09 -1.70 -0.25
C PRO A 108 13.44 -1.88 -1.72
N VAL A 109 14.70 -1.72 -2.11
CA VAL A 109 15.18 -1.91 -3.48
C VAL A 109 14.94 -3.35 -3.95
N THR A 110 15.39 -4.34 -3.17
CA THR A 110 15.19 -5.76 -3.50
C THR A 110 13.70 -6.14 -3.54
N LEU A 111 12.90 -5.59 -2.63
CA LEU A 111 11.45 -5.82 -2.63
C LEU A 111 10.80 -5.31 -3.93
N ALA A 112 11.16 -4.11 -4.36
CA ALA A 112 10.66 -3.53 -5.61
C ALA A 112 11.07 -4.36 -6.83
N GLU A 113 12.34 -4.78 -6.91
CA GLU A 113 12.86 -5.65 -7.99
C GLU A 113 12.13 -7.00 -8.04
N VAL A 114 11.92 -7.64 -6.89
CA VAL A 114 11.20 -8.92 -6.81
C VAL A 114 9.75 -8.76 -7.27
N LEU A 115 9.05 -7.72 -6.79
CA LEU A 115 7.67 -7.45 -7.18
C LEU A 115 7.56 -7.15 -8.68
N GLN A 116 8.45 -6.31 -9.23
CA GLN A 116 8.51 -5.98 -10.65
C GLN A 116 8.75 -7.24 -11.50
N SER A 117 9.77 -8.04 -11.17
CA SER A 117 10.08 -9.28 -11.90
C SER A 117 8.91 -10.27 -11.89
N ARG A 118 8.21 -10.40 -10.77
CA ARG A 118 7.01 -11.26 -10.66
C ARG A 118 5.85 -10.71 -11.48
N ALA A 119 5.64 -9.40 -11.49
CA ALA A 119 4.61 -8.77 -12.32
C ALA A 119 4.85 -9.01 -13.81
N THR A 120 6.09 -8.83 -14.28
CA THR A 120 6.48 -9.13 -15.67
C THR A 120 6.17 -10.58 -16.04
N PHE A 121 6.50 -11.52 -15.15
CA PHE A 121 6.19 -12.94 -15.35
C PHE A 121 4.68 -13.20 -15.48
N LEU A 122 3.88 -12.58 -14.60
CA LEU A 122 2.42 -12.70 -14.61
C LEU A 122 1.79 -12.16 -15.90
N ILE A 123 2.25 -10.99 -16.36
CA ILE A 123 1.79 -10.39 -17.62
C ILE A 123 2.10 -11.32 -18.79
N LYS A 124 3.31 -11.89 -18.84
CA LYS A 124 3.72 -12.82 -19.90
C LYS A 124 2.90 -14.11 -19.94
N ASN A 125 2.49 -14.61 -18.76
CA ASN A 125 1.65 -15.80 -18.68
C ASN A 125 0.19 -15.52 -19.06
N GLY A 126 -0.25 -14.27 -19.01
CA GLY A 126 -1.60 -13.85 -19.35
C GLY A 126 -2.65 -14.36 -18.36
N GLY A 127 -3.91 -14.06 -18.65
CA GLY A 127 -5.07 -14.35 -17.82
C GLY A 127 -5.45 -13.16 -16.92
N ASP A 128 -6.75 -12.88 -16.83
CA ASP A 128 -7.28 -11.67 -16.18
C ASP A 128 -6.79 -11.49 -14.73
N LEU A 129 -6.81 -12.58 -13.94
CA LEU A 129 -6.35 -12.53 -12.54
C LEU A 129 -4.85 -12.28 -12.41
N ASN A 130 -4.04 -12.82 -13.33
CA ASN A 130 -2.60 -12.57 -13.36
C ASN A 130 -2.28 -11.13 -13.72
N VAL A 131 -2.99 -10.58 -14.70
CA VAL A 131 -2.83 -9.18 -15.11
C VAL A 131 -3.23 -8.24 -13.97
N VAL A 132 -4.34 -8.50 -13.29
CA VAL A 132 -4.77 -7.70 -12.13
C VAL A 132 -3.74 -7.75 -11.00
N LEU A 133 -3.22 -8.94 -10.67
CA LEU A 133 -2.18 -9.08 -9.64
C LEU A 133 -0.88 -8.36 -10.03
N ALA A 134 -0.49 -8.45 -11.30
CA ALA A 134 0.68 -7.74 -11.81
C ALA A 134 0.55 -6.22 -11.64
N GLY A 135 -0.63 -5.64 -11.90
CA GLY A 135 -0.90 -4.22 -11.66
C GLY A 135 -0.69 -3.81 -10.19
N TYR A 136 -1.17 -4.61 -9.25
CA TYR A 136 -0.90 -4.36 -7.82
C TYR A 136 0.59 -4.45 -7.49
N MET A 137 1.28 -5.49 -7.99
CA MET A 137 2.72 -5.68 -7.73
C MET A 137 3.55 -4.52 -8.29
N LEU A 138 3.28 -4.05 -9.50
CA LEU A 138 3.96 -2.89 -10.11
C LEU A 138 3.69 -1.61 -9.31
N SER A 139 2.44 -1.37 -8.92
CA SER A 139 2.10 -0.21 -8.09
C SER A 139 2.82 -0.22 -6.75
N VAL A 140 2.91 -1.38 -6.10
CA VAL A 140 3.64 -1.52 -4.83
C VAL A 140 5.14 -1.35 -5.06
N ALA A 141 5.71 -1.91 -6.13
CA ALA A 141 7.13 -1.76 -6.46
C ALA A 141 7.52 -0.29 -6.60
N VAL A 142 6.78 0.49 -7.39
CA VAL A 142 7.01 1.93 -7.57
C VAL A 142 6.82 2.71 -6.26
N GLN A 143 5.86 2.32 -5.42
CA GLN A 143 5.64 2.97 -4.12
C GLN A 143 6.78 2.70 -3.14
N VAL A 144 7.37 1.50 -3.18
CA VAL A 144 8.46 1.08 -2.29
C VAL A 144 9.79 1.67 -2.74
N ASP A 145 10.05 1.71 -4.05
CA ASP A 145 11.24 2.30 -4.65
C ASP A 145 10.86 3.15 -5.88
N SER A 146 10.69 4.43 -5.64
CA SER A 146 10.35 5.41 -6.69
C SER A 146 11.51 5.72 -7.66
N THR A 147 12.67 5.11 -7.48
CA THR A 147 13.83 5.24 -8.39
C THR A 147 13.99 4.04 -9.32
N ASN A 148 13.17 3.01 -9.17
CA ASN A 148 13.17 1.84 -10.04
C ASN A 148 12.52 2.17 -11.41
N GLU A 149 13.34 2.65 -12.35
CA GLU A 149 12.90 3.07 -13.69
C GLU A 149 12.15 1.95 -14.44
N THR A 150 12.58 0.70 -14.27
CA THR A 150 11.92 -0.45 -14.91
C THR A 150 10.52 -0.65 -14.38
N ALA A 151 10.34 -0.60 -13.06
CA ALA A 151 9.01 -0.74 -12.46
C ALA A 151 8.08 0.43 -12.86
N ILE A 152 8.61 1.65 -12.93
CA ILE A 152 7.87 2.83 -13.40
C ILE A 152 7.42 2.62 -14.84
N TYR A 153 8.35 2.28 -15.74
CA TYR A 153 8.03 2.05 -17.16
C TYR A 153 6.97 0.95 -17.34
N GLU A 154 7.14 -0.18 -16.67
CA GLU A 154 6.18 -1.30 -16.77
C GLU A 154 4.81 -0.96 -16.18
N LEU A 155 4.75 -0.16 -15.12
CA LEU A 155 3.48 0.33 -14.57
C LEU A 155 2.76 1.26 -15.57
N GLU A 156 3.48 2.16 -16.23
CA GLU A 156 2.88 3.04 -17.25
C GLU A 156 2.41 2.25 -18.47
N MET A 157 3.15 1.22 -18.91
CA MET A 157 2.70 0.32 -19.97
C MET A 157 1.46 -0.47 -19.54
N TYR A 158 1.45 -0.99 -18.30
CA TYR A 158 0.26 -1.64 -17.73
C TYR A 158 -0.96 -0.73 -17.77
N ARG A 159 -0.81 0.54 -17.34
CA ARG A 159 -1.91 1.52 -17.31
C ARG A 159 -2.44 1.83 -18.71
N LYS A 160 -1.56 1.92 -19.69
CA LYS A 160 -1.93 2.14 -21.08
C LYS A 160 -2.80 1.00 -21.62
N ASP A 161 -2.46 -0.24 -21.29
CA ASP A 161 -3.09 -1.42 -21.87
C ASP A 161 -4.34 -1.87 -21.06
N ASN A 162 -4.37 -1.63 -19.74
CA ASN A 162 -5.39 -2.17 -18.83
C ASN A 162 -6.14 -1.09 -18.02
N GLY A 163 -5.73 0.18 -18.12
CA GLY A 163 -6.25 1.28 -17.29
C GLY A 163 -5.61 1.34 -15.89
N GLU A 164 -6.15 2.24 -15.05
CA GLU A 164 -5.65 2.42 -13.69
C GLU A 164 -5.89 1.19 -12.80
N VAL A 165 -4.96 0.95 -11.88
CA VAL A 165 -5.08 -0.17 -10.93
C VAL A 165 -6.26 0.05 -9.99
N ASP A 166 -7.25 -0.84 -10.04
CA ASP A 166 -8.46 -0.74 -9.21
C ASP A 166 -8.23 -1.24 -7.78
N TRP A 167 -7.76 -0.34 -6.94
CA TRP A 167 -7.57 -0.61 -5.52
C TRP A 167 -8.88 -0.88 -4.77
N SER A 168 -10.03 -0.40 -5.27
CA SER A 168 -11.32 -0.63 -4.60
C SER A 168 -11.73 -2.10 -4.66
N SER A 169 -11.35 -2.81 -5.69
CA SER A 169 -11.60 -4.24 -5.82
C SER A 169 -10.77 -5.07 -4.83
N LEU A 170 -9.57 -4.58 -4.45
CA LEU A 170 -8.72 -5.24 -3.46
C LEU A 170 -9.08 -4.88 -2.01
N LEU A 171 -9.46 -3.63 -1.75
CA LEU A 171 -9.57 -3.06 -0.40
C LEU A 171 -11.02 -2.91 0.07
N GLY A 172 -11.99 -3.20 -0.80
CA GLY A 172 -13.37 -2.82 -0.58
C GLY A 172 -13.63 -1.33 -0.81
N SER A 173 -14.88 -0.95 -1.00
CA SER A 173 -15.28 0.43 -1.26
C SER A 173 -14.91 1.35 -0.08
N ASP A 174 -14.38 2.54 -0.39
CA ASP A 174 -14.13 3.58 0.61
C ASP A 174 -15.48 4.02 1.22
N PRO A 175 -15.66 3.91 2.54
CA PRO A 175 -16.89 4.32 3.21
C PRO A 175 -17.21 5.81 3.01
N LYS A 176 -16.21 6.66 2.72
CA LYS A 176 -16.43 8.09 2.44
C LYS A 176 -17.12 8.36 1.09
N LYS A 177 -17.02 7.46 0.11
CA LYS A 177 -17.69 7.60 -1.20
C LYS A 177 -19.17 7.17 -1.19
N LYS A 178 -19.65 6.50 -0.14
CA LYS A 178 -21.06 6.09 -0.02
C LYS A 178 -22.01 7.23 0.42
N GLY A 179 -21.52 8.37 0.85
CA GLY A 179 -22.31 9.51 1.33
C GLY A 179 -22.57 10.63 0.32
N SER A 180 -22.12 10.48 -0.93
CA SER A 180 -22.29 11.48 -1.99
C SER A 180 -23.23 10.94 -3.08
N LYS A 181 -24.51 10.84 -2.74
CA LYS A 181 -25.63 10.76 -3.69
C LYS A 181 -26.72 11.71 -3.26
#